data_3b6275aee1ba74a265c39e656b158099
#
_entry.id   3b6275aee1ba74a265c39e656b158099
#
_cell.length_a   1.000
_cell.length_b   1.000
_cell.length_c   1.000
_cell.angle_alpha   90.00
_cell.angle_beta   90.00
_cell.angle_gamma   90.00
#
_symmetry.space_group_name_H-M   'P 1'
#
loop_
_entity.id
_entity.type
_entity.pdbx_description
1 polymer ?
#
loop_
_entity_poly.entity_id
_entity_poly.type
_entity_poly.pdbx_seq_one_letter_code
_entity_poly.pdbx_strand_id
1 'polypeptide(L)'
;MTLPYNTTADASDPVTLSRYNMIEQQIRPWNVLDTDVLDLLNVVRREDFVPPAYRGMAFMDMEIPLNPSAEEAQRLGQCMLAPRVEARLLQDLQVKPTDRVLEIGSGSGYMAALLAHRAEHVVTLEIVPDLVEFARENLLSAGIANVTVRQGDGARDAIPDGPFDVIVLSGSVHEVPQNLLALLREGG
;
A
#
# COMPACT_ATOMS: atom_id res chain seq x y z
N MET A 1 -17.88 24.06 -12.73
CA MET A 1 -16.66 23.69 -12.04
C MET A 1 -16.09 22.52 -12.79
N THR A 2 -15.07 22.75 -13.59
CA THR A 2 -14.48 21.81 -14.54
C THR A 2 -13.62 20.82 -13.77
N LEU A 3 -13.90 19.54 -13.96
CA LEU A 3 -13.12 18.43 -13.45
C LEU A 3 -11.68 18.53 -13.95
N PRO A 4 -10.65 18.51 -13.09
CA PRO A 4 -9.27 18.44 -13.52
C PRO A 4 -8.87 16.98 -13.81
N TYR A 5 -9.69 16.24 -14.50
CA TYR A 5 -9.28 14.99 -15.11
C TYR A 5 -8.64 15.35 -16.45
N ASN A 6 -7.36 15.73 -16.39
CA ASN A 6 -6.58 15.93 -17.59
C ASN A 6 -6.26 14.56 -18.20
N THR A 7 -7.23 13.99 -18.90
CA THR A 7 -7.13 12.76 -19.70
C THR A 7 -6.32 12.95 -20.97
N THR A 8 -5.26 13.72 -20.91
CA THR A 8 -4.16 13.65 -21.88
C THR A 8 -3.03 12.73 -21.35
N ALA A 9 -3.35 11.72 -20.52
CA ALA A 9 -2.52 10.56 -20.44
C ALA A 9 -2.39 10.04 -21.86
N ASP A 10 -1.16 9.96 -22.38
CA ASP A 10 -0.89 9.54 -23.73
C ASP A 10 -1.55 8.17 -23.96
N ALA A 11 -2.73 8.15 -24.59
CA ALA A 11 -3.49 6.94 -24.88
C ALA A 11 -2.72 5.97 -25.78
N SER A 12 -1.53 6.38 -26.24
CA SER A 12 -0.59 5.57 -27.00
C SER A 12 0.31 4.70 -26.10
N ASP A 13 0.45 5.01 -24.78
CA ASP A 13 1.22 4.16 -23.87
C ASP A 13 0.36 3.04 -23.27
N PRO A 14 0.63 1.77 -23.61
CA PRO A 14 -0.16 0.63 -23.13
C PRO A 14 -0.19 0.47 -21.60
N VAL A 15 0.86 0.89 -20.91
CA VAL A 15 0.96 0.82 -19.45
C VAL A 15 0.01 1.82 -18.81
N THR A 16 0.02 3.07 -19.32
CA THR A 16 -0.89 4.12 -18.87
C THR A 16 -2.35 3.76 -19.12
N LEU A 17 -2.66 3.17 -20.27
CA LEU A 17 -4.01 2.69 -20.58
C LEU A 17 -4.44 1.55 -19.67
N SER A 18 -3.54 0.60 -19.37
CA SER A 18 -3.83 -0.52 -18.47
C SER A 18 -4.11 -0.05 -17.05
N ARG A 19 -3.33 0.93 -16.55
CA ARG A 19 -3.56 1.55 -15.24
C ARG A 19 -4.90 2.28 -15.19
N TYR A 20 -5.21 3.07 -16.22
CA TYR A 20 -6.51 3.73 -16.34
C TYR A 20 -7.68 2.73 -16.30
N ASN A 21 -7.59 1.64 -17.08
CA ASN A 21 -8.62 0.61 -17.10
C ASN A 21 -8.77 -0.08 -15.73
N MET A 22 -7.67 -0.35 -15.02
CA MET A 22 -7.71 -0.88 -13.65
C MET A 22 -8.50 0.06 -12.73
N ILE A 23 -8.21 1.36 -12.76
CA ILE A 23 -8.88 2.35 -11.92
C ILE A 23 -10.38 2.42 -12.25
N GLU A 24 -10.74 2.57 -13.52
CA GLU A 24 -12.12 2.81 -13.93
C GLU A 24 -12.99 1.55 -13.88
N GLN A 25 -12.44 0.39 -14.21
CA GLN A 25 -13.23 -0.83 -14.40
C GLN A 25 -13.13 -1.81 -13.23
N GLN A 26 -12.10 -1.70 -12.39
CA GLN A 26 -11.89 -2.63 -11.27
C GLN A 26 -12.01 -1.93 -9.91
N ILE A 27 -11.50 -0.70 -9.76
CA ILE A 27 -11.46 0.00 -8.47
C ILE A 27 -12.74 0.81 -8.24
N ARG A 28 -13.14 1.68 -9.18
CA ARG A 28 -14.38 2.48 -9.03
C ARG A 28 -15.64 1.63 -8.75
N PRO A 29 -15.87 0.47 -9.43
CA PRO A 29 -17.04 -0.36 -9.15
C PRO A 29 -17.07 -0.93 -7.73
N TRP A 30 -15.94 -0.93 -7.03
CA TRP A 30 -15.83 -1.31 -5.61
C TRP A 30 -16.12 -0.16 -4.65
N ASN A 31 -16.82 0.86 -5.13
CA ASN A 31 -17.22 2.04 -4.35
C ASN A 31 -16.02 2.84 -3.80
N VAL A 32 -14.91 2.86 -4.54
CA VAL A 32 -13.80 3.79 -4.31
C VAL A 32 -14.07 5.03 -5.15
N LEU A 33 -14.60 6.08 -4.53
CA LEU A 33 -15.08 7.29 -5.19
C LEU A 33 -14.32 8.56 -4.80
N ASP A 34 -13.43 8.46 -3.81
CA ASP A 34 -12.54 9.56 -3.42
C ASP A 34 -11.57 9.87 -4.58
N THR A 35 -11.72 11.07 -5.14
CA THR A 35 -10.92 11.50 -6.30
C THR A 35 -9.43 11.60 -5.98
N ASP A 36 -9.08 12.01 -4.75
CA ASP A 36 -7.69 12.11 -4.33
C ASP A 36 -7.03 10.73 -4.25
N VAL A 37 -7.81 9.70 -3.82
CA VAL A 37 -7.33 8.30 -3.84
C VAL A 37 -7.13 7.82 -5.27
N LEU A 38 -8.10 8.06 -6.16
CA LEU A 38 -8.01 7.62 -7.56
C LEU A 38 -6.87 8.33 -8.31
N ASP A 39 -6.65 9.61 -8.04
CA ASP A 39 -5.54 10.37 -8.63
C ASP A 39 -4.19 9.87 -8.12
N LEU A 40 -4.11 9.51 -6.83
CA LEU A 40 -2.89 8.98 -6.23
C LEU A 40 -2.46 7.63 -6.86
N LEU A 41 -3.41 6.79 -7.27
CA LEU A 41 -3.10 5.54 -7.98
C LEU A 41 -2.45 5.77 -9.37
N ASN A 42 -2.56 6.97 -9.93
CA ASN A 42 -1.82 7.35 -11.13
C ASN A 42 -0.41 7.88 -10.79
N VAL A 43 -0.23 8.48 -9.63
CA VAL A 43 1.05 9.03 -9.16
C VAL A 43 1.96 7.92 -8.63
N VAL A 44 1.44 7.08 -7.73
CA VAL A 44 2.16 5.92 -7.19
C VAL A 44 1.95 4.73 -8.11
N ARG A 45 2.91 4.48 -8.96
CA ARG A 45 2.84 3.50 -10.03
C ARG A 45 2.96 2.08 -9.48
N ARG A 46 1.84 1.35 -9.41
CA ARG A 46 1.76 0.00 -8.85
C ARG A 46 2.77 -0.96 -9.48
N GLU A 47 2.97 -0.88 -10.79
CA GLU A 47 3.89 -1.74 -11.55
C GLU A 47 5.36 -1.60 -11.13
N ASP A 48 5.73 -0.51 -10.48
CA ASP A 48 7.08 -0.29 -9.97
C ASP A 48 7.34 -1.03 -8.64
N PHE A 49 6.26 -1.46 -7.95
CA PHE A 49 6.30 -2.21 -6.69
C PHE A 49 6.09 -3.72 -6.87
N VAL A 50 5.83 -4.17 -8.09
CA VAL A 50 5.62 -5.59 -8.39
C VAL A 50 6.95 -6.27 -8.72
N PRO A 51 7.22 -7.48 -8.19
CA PRO A 51 8.42 -8.22 -8.57
C PRO A 51 8.53 -8.39 -10.10
N PRO A 52 9.73 -8.30 -10.70
CA PRO A 52 9.91 -8.33 -12.15
C PRO A 52 9.23 -9.50 -12.86
N ALA A 53 9.21 -10.68 -12.23
CA ALA A 53 8.57 -11.88 -12.77
C ALA A 53 7.04 -11.75 -12.92
N TYR A 54 6.40 -10.89 -12.14
CA TYR A 54 4.95 -10.70 -12.11
C TYR A 54 4.50 -9.32 -12.60
N ARG A 55 5.41 -8.51 -13.15
CA ARG A 55 5.11 -7.12 -13.57
C ARG A 55 3.95 -7.03 -14.56
N GLY A 56 3.79 -8.02 -15.44
CA GLY A 56 2.66 -8.10 -16.38
C GLY A 56 1.29 -8.27 -15.69
N MET A 57 1.26 -8.61 -14.40
CA MET A 57 0.03 -8.79 -13.62
C MET A 57 -0.33 -7.56 -12.79
N ALA A 58 0.49 -6.49 -12.83
CA ALA A 58 0.35 -5.31 -11.97
C ALA A 58 -1.05 -4.67 -11.98
N PHE A 59 -1.76 -4.76 -13.12
CA PHE A 59 -3.07 -4.15 -13.33
C PHE A 59 -4.23 -5.15 -13.26
N MET A 60 -3.95 -6.40 -12.88
CA MET A 60 -4.99 -7.41 -12.67
C MET A 60 -5.58 -7.28 -11.26
N ASP A 61 -6.90 -7.52 -11.15
CA ASP A 61 -7.61 -7.48 -9.88
C ASP A 61 -7.39 -8.77 -9.07
N MET A 62 -6.16 -8.97 -8.63
CA MET A 62 -5.73 -10.14 -7.88
C MET A 62 -4.53 -9.83 -6.97
N GLU A 63 -4.29 -10.71 -6.02
CA GLU A 63 -3.06 -10.70 -5.24
C GLU A 63 -1.87 -11.12 -6.10
N ILE A 64 -0.72 -10.48 -5.88
CA ILE A 64 0.51 -10.76 -6.61
C ILE A 64 1.53 -11.37 -5.66
N PRO A 65 2.10 -12.55 -6.00
CA PRO A 65 3.13 -13.19 -5.19
C PRO A 65 4.36 -12.29 -5.01
N LEU A 66 4.86 -12.20 -3.78
CA LEU A 66 6.11 -11.53 -3.42
C LEU A 66 7.25 -12.53 -3.19
N ASN A 67 6.96 -13.82 -3.26
CA ASN A 67 7.91 -14.92 -3.19
C ASN A 67 8.10 -15.51 -4.59
N PRO A 68 9.32 -16.00 -4.96
CA PRO A 68 9.56 -16.66 -6.25
C PRO A 68 8.62 -17.84 -6.54
N SER A 69 8.19 -18.56 -5.50
CA SER A 69 7.15 -19.59 -5.60
C SER A 69 5.79 -18.98 -5.29
N ALA A 70 4.88 -18.97 -6.28
CA ALA A 70 3.52 -18.47 -6.08
C ALA A 70 2.73 -19.30 -5.04
N GLU A 71 2.95 -20.62 -5.01
CA GLU A 71 2.33 -21.52 -4.02
C GLU A 71 2.80 -21.20 -2.60
N GLU A 72 4.10 -21.00 -2.43
CA GLU A 72 4.71 -20.63 -1.15
C GLU A 72 4.25 -19.23 -0.71
N ALA A 73 4.19 -18.27 -1.64
CA ALA A 73 3.68 -16.93 -1.38
C ALA A 73 2.26 -16.98 -0.80
N GLN A 74 1.39 -17.74 -1.43
CA GLN A 74 0.00 -17.89 -0.98
C GLN A 74 -0.09 -18.58 0.38
N ARG A 75 0.70 -19.65 0.57
CA ARG A 75 0.74 -20.40 1.84
C ARG A 75 1.23 -19.54 3.02
N LEU A 76 2.18 -18.64 2.77
CA LEU A 76 2.80 -17.77 3.78
C LEU A 76 2.15 -16.38 3.88
N GLY A 77 1.18 -16.07 3.04
CA GLY A 77 0.60 -14.72 2.97
C GLY A 77 1.55 -13.65 2.42
N GLN A 78 2.60 -14.04 1.70
CA GLN A 78 3.59 -13.15 1.10
C GLN A 78 3.10 -12.66 -0.26
N CYS A 79 2.01 -11.92 -0.26
CA CYS A 79 1.38 -11.41 -1.48
C CYS A 79 1.12 -9.90 -1.34
N MET A 80 1.28 -9.18 -2.45
CA MET A 80 0.77 -7.84 -2.60
C MET A 80 -0.75 -7.91 -2.74
N LEU A 81 -1.50 -7.11 -2.02
CA LEU A 81 -2.95 -7.11 -2.03
C LEU A 81 -3.52 -6.76 -3.42
N ALA A 82 -4.73 -7.21 -3.72
CA ALA A 82 -5.44 -6.80 -4.93
C ALA A 82 -5.64 -5.26 -4.95
N PRO A 83 -5.52 -4.59 -6.11
CA PRO A 83 -5.51 -3.13 -6.19
C PRO A 83 -6.78 -2.48 -5.63
N ARG A 84 -7.94 -3.13 -5.79
CA ARG A 84 -9.20 -2.65 -5.22
C ARG A 84 -9.21 -2.66 -3.69
N VAL A 85 -8.52 -3.63 -3.07
CA VAL A 85 -8.44 -3.75 -1.61
C VAL A 85 -7.57 -2.62 -1.06
N GLU A 86 -6.40 -2.38 -1.65
CA GLU A 86 -5.50 -1.30 -1.25
C GLU A 86 -6.15 0.07 -1.41
N ALA A 87 -6.81 0.32 -2.55
CA ALA A 87 -7.51 1.56 -2.80
C ALA A 87 -8.69 1.78 -1.84
N ARG A 88 -9.43 0.71 -1.52
CA ARG A 88 -10.53 0.78 -0.57
C ARG A 88 -10.05 1.04 0.86
N LEU A 89 -8.99 0.34 1.30
CA LEU A 89 -8.37 0.61 2.60
C LEU A 89 -7.92 2.06 2.70
N LEU A 90 -7.21 2.57 1.69
CA LEU A 90 -6.73 3.95 1.69
C LEU A 90 -7.88 4.97 1.79
N GLN A 91 -9.00 4.74 1.09
CA GLN A 91 -10.19 5.59 1.19
C GLN A 91 -10.81 5.54 2.59
N ASP A 92 -10.98 4.34 3.14
CA ASP A 92 -11.67 4.16 4.43
C ASP A 92 -10.84 4.67 5.61
N LEU A 93 -9.51 4.65 5.51
CA LEU A 93 -8.58 5.17 6.52
C LEU A 93 -8.66 6.69 6.70
N GLN A 94 -9.06 7.45 5.69
CA GLN A 94 -9.19 8.92 5.71
C GLN A 94 -7.96 9.65 6.28
N VAL A 95 -6.78 9.19 5.92
CA VAL A 95 -5.49 9.71 6.39
C VAL A 95 -5.35 11.20 6.07
N LYS A 96 -4.91 11.97 7.07
CA LYS A 96 -4.68 13.42 6.98
C LYS A 96 -3.19 13.74 6.84
N PRO A 97 -2.82 14.89 6.25
CA PRO A 97 -1.42 15.28 6.06
C PRO A 97 -0.60 15.44 7.35
N THR A 98 -1.26 15.52 8.49
CA THR A 98 -0.64 15.63 9.82
C THR A 98 -0.55 14.30 10.56
N ASP A 99 -1.11 13.23 9.99
CA ASP A 99 -1.21 11.95 10.68
C ASP A 99 0.13 11.19 10.63
N ARG A 100 0.42 10.52 11.73
CA ARG A 100 1.47 9.51 11.83
C ARG A 100 0.82 8.14 11.70
N VAL A 101 1.26 7.37 10.72
CA VAL A 101 0.65 6.10 10.36
C VAL A 101 1.59 4.95 10.72
N LEU A 102 1.03 3.88 11.29
CA LEU A 102 1.69 2.59 11.43
C LEU A 102 1.06 1.59 10.45
N GLU A 103 1.89 0.95 9.65
CA GLU A 103 1.50 -0.18 8.82
C GLU A 103 2.16 -1.46 9.33
N ILE A 104 1.39 -2.56 9.39
CA ILE A 104 1.89 -3.89 9.70
C ILE A 104 1.77 -4.76 8.44
N GLY A 105 2.91 -5.20 7.93
CA GLY A 105 3.04 -5.96 6.69
C GLY A 105 3.39 -5.04 5.52
N SER A 106 4.68 -4.66 5.40
CA SER A 106 5.15 -3.78 4.30
C SER A 106 5.03 -4.43 2.93
N GLY A 107 5.26 -5.74 2.86
CA GLY A 107 5.28 -6.48 1.60
C GLY A 107 6.18 -5.84 0.55
N SER A 108 5.60 -5.33 -0.52
CA SER A 108 6.32 -4.60 -1.57
C SER A 108 6.62 -3.13 -1.26
N GLY A 109 6.02 -2.57 -0.19
CA GLY A 109 6.06 -1.15 0.15
C GLY A 109 5.03 -0.29 -0.60
N TYR A 110 4.13 -0.88 -1.39
CA TYR A 110 3.17 -0.11 -2.18
C TYR A 110 2.14 0.63 -1.32
N MET A 111 1.54 -0.06 -0.32
CA MET A 111 0.59 0.60 0.59
C MET A 111 1.32 1.67 1.41
N ALA A 112 2.55 1.41 1.89
CA ALA A 112 3.36 2.42 2.57
C ALA A 112 3.58 3.66 1.70
N ALA A 113 3.83 3.48 0.39
CA ALA A 113 3.99 4.58 -0.55
C ALA A 113 2.69 5.39 -0.72
N LEU A 114 1.55 4.72 -0.85
CA LEU A 114 0.24 5.38 -0.91
C LEU A 114 -0.06 6.20 0.37
N LEU A 115 0.18 5.60 1.54
CA LEU A 115 0.02 6.25 2.84
C LEU A 115 0.95 7.47 2.99
N ALA A 116 2.20 7.36 2.55
CA ALA A 116 3.21 8.40 2.64
C ALA A 116 2.84 9.68 1.87
N HIS A 117 2.10 9.56 0.78
CA HIS A 117 1.59 10.71 0.05
C HIS A 117 0.46 11.45 0.78
N ARG A 118 -0.14 10.84 1.79
CA ARG A 118 -1.26 11.42 2.55
C ARG A 118 -0.90 11.76 3.99
N ALA A 119 0.12 11.14 4.57
CA ALA A 119 0.52 11.24 5.97
C ALA A 119 1.75 12.16 6.16
N GLU A 120 1.95 12.63 7.38
CA GLU A 120 3.21 13.26 7.79
C GLU A 120 4.35 12.27 7.75
N HIS A 121 4.15 11.09 8.32
CA HIS A 121 5.16 10.03 8.40
C HIS A 121 4.50 8.65 8.50
N VAL A 122 5.11 7.66 7.85
CA VAL A 122 4.70 6.26 7.92
C VAL A 122 5.82 5.43 8.54
N VAL A 123 5.46 4.63 9.55
CA VAL A 123 6.30 3.54 10.03
C VAL A 123 5.68 2.24 9.54
N THR A 124 6.44 1.41 8.84
CA THR A 124 5.95 0.12 8.34
C THR A 124 6.84 -1.01 8.83
N LEU A 125 6.22 -2.08 9.33
CA LEU A 125 6.89 -3.26 9.85
C LEU A 125 6.69 -4.45 8.91
N GLU A 126 7.77 -5.20 8.69
CA GLU A 126 7.75 -6.44 7.90
C GLU A 126 8.55 -7.53 8.65
N ILE A 127 7.95 -8.71 8.75
CA ILE A 127 8.58 -9.83 9.47
C ILE A 127 9.61 -10.58 8.61
N VAL A 128 9.45 -10.56 7.28
CA VAL A 128 10.30 -11.27 6.33
C VAL A 128 11.46 -10.38 5.90
N PRO A 129 12.73 -10.74 6.22
CA PRO A 129 13.89 -9.89 5.92
C PRO A 129 14.00 -9.50 4.45
N ASP A 130 13.77 -10.44 3.53
CA ASP A 130 13.89 -10.18 2.09
C ASP A 130 12.83 -9.18 1.60
N LEU A 131 11.63 -9.20 2.19
CA LEU A 131 10.58 -8.23 1.89
C LEU A 131 10.87 -6.86 2.51
N VAL A 132 11.56 -6.80 3.65
CA VAL A 132 12.04 -5.53 4.21
C VAL A 132 12.95 -4.81 3.23
N GLU A 133 13.92 -5.52 2.66
CA GLU A 133 14.85 -4.93 1.69
C GLU A 133 14.11 -4.58 0.39
N PHE A 134 13.23 -5.45 -0.09
CA PHE A 134 12.43 -5.18 -1.29
C PHE A 134 11.56 -3.92 -1.13
N ALA A 135 10.90 -3.76 0.01
CA ALA A 135 10.13 -2.54 0.30
C ALA A 135 11.01 -1.29 0.34
N ARG A 136 12.19 -1.37 0.98
CA ARG A 136 13.15 -0.25 1.04
C ARG A 136 13.62 0.18 -0.35
N GLU A 137 14.01 -0.78 -1.19
CA GLU A 137 14.45 -0.52 -2.56
C GLU A 137 13.35 0.13 -3.40
N ASN A 138 12.12 -0.37 -3.32
CA ASN A 138 10.99 0.18 -4.05
C ASN A 138 10.66 1.60 -3.60
N LEU A 139 10.59 1.84 -2.29
CA LEU A 139 10.31 3.17 -1.74
C LEU A 139 11.40 4.18 -2.09
N LEU A 140 12.67 3.78 -2.01
CA LEU A 140 13.81 4.61 -2.43
C LEU A 140 13.72 4.94 -3.93
N SER A 141 13.44 3.95 -4.77
CA SER A 141 13.31 4.11 -6.22
C SER A 141 12.13 5.01 -6.60
N ALA A 142 11.05 4.97 -5.81
CA ALA A 142 9.90 5.86 -5.97
C ALA A 142 10.12 7.27 -5.39
N GLY A 143 11.27 7.55 -4.75
CA GLY A 143 11.58 8.85 -4.17
C GLY A 143 10.79 9.17 -2.89
N ILE A 144 10.28 8.16 -2.20
CA ILE A 144 9.49 8.32 -0.97
C ILE A 144 10.44 8.43 0.23
N ALA A 145 10.46 9.58 0.90
CA ALA A 145 11.41 9.89 1.97
C ALA A 145 10.80 9.86 3.39
N ASN A 146 9.48 9.93 3.52
CA ASN A 146 8.78 10.00 4.81
C ASN A 146 8.25 8.63 5.28
N VAL A 147 8.92 7.54 4.89
CA VAL A 147 8.63 6.16 5.34
C VAL A 147 9.84 5.59 6.07
N THR A 148 9.58 4.97 7.22
CA THR A 148 10.57 4.16 7.95
C THR A 148 10.19 2.69 7.87
N VAL A 149 10.97 1.89 7.14
CA VAL A 149 10.76 0.44 7.04
C VAL A 149 11.59 -0.27 8.10
N ARG A 150 10.96 -1.09 8.92
CA ARG A 150 11.60 -1.89 9.99
C ARG A 150 11.33 -3.36 9.83
N GLN A 151 12.32 -4.16 10.16
CA GLN A 151 12.10 -5.58 10.36
C GLN A 151 11.55 -5.82 11.76
N GLY A 152 10.46 -6.58 11.87
CA GLY A 152 9.86 -6.94 13.15
C GLY A 152 8.52 -7.64 13.02
N ASP A 153 8.14 -8.35 14.06
CA ASP A 153 6.80 -8.93 14.22
C ASP A 153 5.88 -7.86 14.83
N GLY A 154 5.08 -7.21 14.00
CA GLY A 154 4.18 -6.15 14.45
C GLY A 154 3.14 -6.57 15.48
N ALA A 155 2.87 -7.88 15.59
CA ALA A 155 1.95 -8.41 16.60
C ALA A 155 2.60 -8.63 17.99
N ARG A 156 3.93 -8.74 18.05
CA ARG A 156 4.66 -9.16 19.25
C ARG A 156 5.72 -8.17 19.69
N ASP A 157 6.39 -7.52 18.76
CA ASP A 157 7.51 -6.65 19.07
C ASP A 157 7.05 -5.31 19.65
N ALA A 158 7.90 -4.69 20.46
CA ALA A 158 7.67 -3.34 20.95
C ALA A 158 7.86 -2.33 19.81
N ILE A 159 6.90 -1.43 19.61
CA ILE A 159 6.94 -0.37 18.60
C ILE A 159 7.06 0.97 19.32
N PRO A 160 8.29 1.51 19.45
CA PRO A 160 8.56 2.69 20.28
C PRO A 160 8.10 4.02 19.65
N ASP A 161 7.70 4.02 18.39
CA ASP A 161 7.41 5.24 17.61
C ASP A 161 6.03 5.84 17.85
N GLY A 162 5.20 5.16 18.63
CA GLY A 162 3.84 5.63 18.95
C GLY A 162 3.82 6.93 19.79
N PRO A 163 2.67 7.53 20.00
CA PRO A 163 1.38 7.07 19.47
C PRO A 163 1.17 7.42 17.99
N PHE A 164 0.26 6.68 17.33
CA PHE A 164 -0.12 6.86 15.94
C PHE A 164 -1.56 7.36 15.82
N ASP A 165 -1.85 8.08 14.74
CA ASP A 165 -3.19 8.56 14.43
C ASP A 165 -3.98 7.47 13.67
N VAL A 166 -3.28 6.65 12.88
CA VAL A 166 -3.85 5.56 12.09
C VAL A 166 -2.97 4.32 12.18
N ILE A 167 -3.59 3.15 12.31
CA ILE A 167 -2.91 1.85 12.18
C ILE A 167 -3.61 1.04 11.09
N VAL A 168 -2.84 0.53 10.13
CA VAL A 168 -3.33 -0.34 9.07
C VAL A 168 -2.65 -1.70 9.13
N LEU A 169 -3.45 -2.76 9.02
CA LEU A 169 -2.97 -4.13 8.94
C LEU A 169 -3.04 -4.59 7.48
N SER A 170 -1.93 -4.46 6.77
CA SER A 170 -1.77 -4.97 5.41
C SER A 170 -1.46 -6.47 5.40
N GLY A 171 -0.94 -6.99 6.52
CA GLY A 171 -0.79 -8.42 6.79
C GLY A 171 -1.99 -9.00 7.56
N SER A 172 -2.30 -10.27 7.30
CA SER A 172 -3.38 -10.98 8.01
C SER A 172 -3.02 -11.25 9.48
N VAL A 173 -3.97 -11.03 10.37
CA VAL A 173 -3.89 -11.42 11.79
C VAL A 173 -5.12 -12.23 12.17
N HIS A 174 -4.95 -13.17 13.11
CA HIS A 174 -6.08 -13.96 13.62
C HIS A 174 -7.02 -13.11 14.48
N GLU A 175 -6.43 -12.27 15.34
CA GLU A 175 -7.12 -11.28 16.17
C GLU A 175 -6.30 -10.01 16.16
N VAL A 176 -6.97 -8.86 16.26
CA VAL A 176 -6.27 -7.57 16.34
C VAL A 176 -5.50 -7.53 17.68
N PRO A 177 -4.16 -7.42 17.64
CA PRO A 177 -3.37 -7.41 18.87
C PRO A 177 -3.68 -6.19 19.74
N GLN A 178 -3.95 -6.41 21.03
CA GLN A 178 -4.30 -5.32 21.96
C GLN A 178 -3.16 -4.30 22.15
N ASN A 179 -1.91 -4.74 22.04
CA ASN A 179 -0.75 -3.86 22.07
C ASN A 179 -0.73 -2.86 20.92
N LEU A 180 -1.25 -3.21 19.74
CA LEU A 180 -1.40 -2.27 18.62
C LEU A 180 -2.47 -1.23 18.92
N LEU A 181 -3.62 -1.64 19.44
CA LEU A 181 -4.68 -0.69 19.82
C LEU A 181 -4.21 0.32 20.87
N ALA A 182 -3.33 -0.10 21.80
CA ALA A 182 -2.73 0.78 22.79
C ALA A 182 -1.77 1.84 22.19
N LEU A 183 -1.35 1.68 20.94
CA LEU A 183 -0.52 2.66 20.23
C LEU A 183 -1.33 3.72 19.48
N LEU A 184 -2.65 3.56 19.39
CA LEU A 184 -3.52 4.60 18.82
C LEU A 184 -3.69 5.77 19.78
N ARG A 185 -3.74 6.97 19.23
CA ARG A 185 -4.22 8.16 19.94
C ARG A 185 -5.71 8.05 20.22
N GLU A 186 -6.19 8.81 21.18
CA GLU A 186 -7.63 8.96 21.40
C GLU A 186 -8.29 9.55 20.13
N GLY A 187 -9.24 8.80 19.56
CA GLY A 187 -9.92 9.16 18.32
C GLY A 187 -9.22 8.68 17.03
N GLY A 188 -8.13 7.91 17.15
CA GLY A 188 -7.46 7.23 16.04
C GLY A 188 -8.13 5.91 15.67
#